data_d3777654c1bdd5198130dd80b410ce96
#
_entry.id   d3777654c1bdd5198130dd80b410ce96
#
_cell.length_a   1.000
_cell.length_b   1.000
_cell.length_c   1.000
_cell.angle_alpha   90.00
_cell.angle_beta   90.00
_cell.angle_gamma   90.00
#
_symmetry.space_group_name_H-M   'P 1'
#
loop_
_entity.id
_entity.type
_entity.pdbx_description
1 polymer ?
#
loop_
_entity_poly.entity_id
_entity_poly.type
_entity_poly.pdbx_seq_one_letter_code
_entity_poly.pdbx_strand_id
1 'polypeptide(L)'
;MCSSDLPAPVTALLSGVLAKAGAYGLLRFAILLLPDAAHRFAPILIALGLVAVIYAAIIALAQTDMKQVIAWSSYSHMGIVAVGLFTLNAEGIDGALFQMLAHGIVIAGLFFSLGMLALRTGTRELAGFGGAANTMPKLALLAMLFAMAGIG
;
A
#
# COMPACT_ATOMS: atom_id res chain seq x y z
N MET A 1 -17.31 1.15 6.33
CA MET A 1 -16.63 0.59 7.49
C MET A 1 -15.21 1.13 7.48
N CYS A 2 -14.90 2.05 8.37
CA CYS A 2 -13.65 2.80 8.31
C CYS A 2 -12.50 1.88 8.79
N SER A 3 -11.42 1.75 8.03
CA SER A 3 -10.26 0.93 8.40
C SER A 3 -9.58 1.39 9.69
N SER A 4 -9.98 2.56 10.21
CA SER A 4 -9.52 3.11 11.50
C SER A 4 -9.94 2.28 12.72
N ASP A 5 -11.05 1.55 12.62
CA ASP A 5 -11.63 0.84 13.77
C ASP A 5 -11.07 -0.59 13.94
N LEU A 6 -10.39 -1.11 12.92
CA LEU A 6 -9.81 -2.46 12.95
C LEU A 6 -8.49 -2.48 13.74
N PRO A 7 -8.19 -3.57 14.47
CA PRO A 7 -6.88 -3.77 15.07
C PRO A 7 -5.75 -3.74 14.02
N ALA A 8 -4.56 -3.23 14.41
CA ALA A 8 -3.42 -3.12 13.50
C ALA A 8 -3.04 -4.44 12.79
N PRO A 9 -3.05 -5.63 13.43
CA PRO A 9 -2.76 -6.90 12.75
C PRO A 9 -3.75 -7.24 11.64
N VAL A 10 -5.04 -6.94 11.85
CA VAL A 10 -6.08 -7.20 10.84
C VAL A 10 -5.90 -6.28 9.64
N THR A 11 -5.59 -5.02 9.87
CA THR A 11 -5.31 -4.05 8.80
C THR A 11 -4.05 -4.44 8.02
N ALA A 12 -3.02 -4.94 8.71
CA ALA A 12 -1.78 -5.44 8.08
C ALA A 12 -2.07 -6.64 7.15
N LEU A 13 -2.91 -7.59 7.57
CA LEU A 13 -3.32 -8.73 6.74
C LEU A 13 -4.16 -8.30 5.53
N LEU A 14 -5.13 -7.41 5.74
CA LEU A 14 -5.99 -6.91 4.66
C LEU A 14 -5.18 -6.17 3.59
N SER A 15 -4.31 -5.26 4.01
CA SER A 15 -3.52 -4.44 3.10
C SER A 15 -2.30 -5.18 2.55
N GLY A 16 -1.64 -6.01 3.37
CA GLY A 16 -0.44 -6.76 3.01
C GLY A 16 -0.71 -7.97 2.10
N VAL A 17 -1.83 -8.67 2.27
CA VAL A 17 -2.12 -9.93 1.57
C VAL A 17 -3.37 -9.84 0.73
N LEU A 18 -4.53 -9.51 1.32
CA LEU A 18 -5.82 -9.58 0.59
C LEU A 18 -5.88 -8.62 -0.60
N ALA A 19 -5.34 -7.42 -0.48
CA ALA A 19 -5.30 -6.47 -1.59
C ALA A 19 -4.52 -7.03 -2.81
N LYS A 20 -3.52 -7.88 -2.57
CA LYS A 20 -2.73 -8.52 -3.64
C LYS A 20 -3.48 -9.68 -4.32
N ALA A 21 -4.44 -10.30 -3.63
CA ALA A 21 -5.26 -11.34 -4.23
C ALA A 21 -6.09 -10.80 -5.42
N GLY A 22 -6.56 -9.55 -5.33
CA GLY A 22 -7.25 -8.88 -6.45
C GLY A 22 -6.33 -8.67 -7.66
N ALA A 23 -5.11 -8.18 -7.45
CA ALA A 23 -4.13 -8.01 -8.52
C ALA A 23 -3.70 -9.34 -9.13
N TYR A 24 -3.51 -10.38 -8.30
CA TYR A 24 -3.24 -11.74 -8.76
C TYR A 24 -4.41 -12.31 -9.59
N GLY A 25 -5.64 -12.05 -9.16
CA GLY A 25 -6.84 -12.40 -9.92
C GLY A 25 -6.87 -11.74 -11.29
N LEU A 26 -6.55 -10.46 -11.39
CA LEU A 26 -6.44 -9.75 -12.67
C LEU A 26 -5.37 -10.39 -13.57
N LEU A 27 -4.21 -10.74 -13.04
CA LEU A 27 -3.15 -11.41 -13.79
C LEU A 27 -3.62 -12.76 -14.32
N ARG A 28 -4.19 -13.60 -13.47
CA ARG A 28 -4.55 -14.99 -13.83
C ARG A 28 -5.80 -15.10 -14.69
N PHE A 29 -6.79 -14.27 -14.45
CA PHE A 29 -8.08 -14.37 -15.14
C PHE A 29 -8.21 -13.35 -16.28
N ALA A 30 -7.84 -12.08 -16.07
CA ALA A 30 -8.01 -11.09 -17.11
C ALA A 30 -6.93 -11.19 -18.20
N ILE A 31 -5.64 -11.30 -17.79
CA ILE A 31 -4.53 -11.26 -18.75
C ILE A 31 -4.29 -12.63 -19.40
N LEU A 32 -4.31 -13.71 -18.61
CA LEU A 32 -3.97 -15.05 -19.13
C LEU A 32 -5.14 -15.74 -19.84
N LEU A 33 -6.39 -15.57 -19.37
CA LEU A 33 -7.56 -16.22 -19.96
C LEU A 33 -8.22 -15.41 -21.07
N LEU A 34 -8.15 -14.09 -21.01
CA LEU A 34 -8.82 -13.18 -21.91
C LEU A 34 -7.87 -12.12 -22.50
N PRO A 35 -6.79 -12.55 -23.20
CA PRO A 35 -5.76 -11.63 -23.68
C PRO A 35 -6.30 -10.55 -24.63
N ASP A 36 -7.22 -10.90 -25.54
CA ASP A 36 -7.81 -9.95 -26.49
C ASP A 36 -8.62 -8.85 -25.77
N ALA A 37 -9.39 -9.23 -24.74
CA ALA A 37 -10.12 -8.27 -23.93
C ALA A 37 -9.16 -7.41 -23.10
N ALA A 38 -8.11 -8.01 -22.52
CA ALA A 38 -7.10 -7.30 -21.78
C ALA A 38 -6.41 -6.22 -22.62
N HIS A 39 -6.00 -6.55 -23.86
CA HIS A 39 -5.43 -5.59 -24.80
C HIS A 39 -6.40 -4.45 -25.15
N ARG A 40 -7.67 -4.78 -25.37
CA ARG A 40 -8.69 -3.78 -25.74
C ARG A 40 -8.98 -2.79 -24.60
N PHE A 41 -9.00 -3.26 -23.37
CA PHE A 41 -9.32 -2.44 -22.20
C PHE A 41 -8.08 -1.88 -21.47
N ALA A 42 -6.87 -2.31 -21.84
CA ALA A 42 -5.61 -1.87 -21.23
C ALA A 42 -5.49 -0.33 -21.13
N PRO A 43 -5.75 0.47 -22.17
CA PRO A 43 -5.60 1.93 -22.06
C PRO A 43 -6.52 2.54 -21.00
N ILE A 44 -7.75 2.03 -20.87
CA ILE A 44 -8.71 2.51 -19.88
C ILE A 44 -8.25 2.14 -18.47
N LEU A 45 -7.77 0.91 -18.28
CA LEU A 45 -7.30 0.41 -16.98
C LEU A 45 -6.01 1.09 -16.53
N ILE A 46 -5.10 1.39 -17.47
CA ILE A 46 -3.92 2.21 -17.21
C ILE A 46 -4.33 3.63 -16.78
N ALA A 47 -5.25 4.27 -17.48
CA ALA A 47 -5.73 5.60 -17.12
C ALA A 47 -6.37 5.62 -15.73
N LEU A 48 -7.22 4.64 -15.41
CA LEU A 48 -7.81 4.49 -14.07
C LEU A 48 -6.75 4.23 -12.99
N GLY A 49 -5.75 3.41 -13.30
CA GLY A 49 -4.62 3.17 -12.40
C GLY A 49 -3.83 4.44 -12.10
N LEU A 50 -3.54 5.25 -13.11
CA LEU A 50 -2.84 6.54 -12.95
C LEU A 50 -3.67 7.54 -12.14
N VAL A 51 -4.97 7.63 -12.39
CA VAL A 51 -5.89 8.45 -11.59
C VAL A 51 -5.88 7.98 -10.13
N ALA A 52 -5.93 6.67 -9.89
CA ALA A 52 -5.88 6.11 -8.53
C ALA A 52 -4.57 6.45 -7.81
N VAL A 53 -3.41 6.41 -8.51
CA VAL A 53 -2.10 6.80 -7.98
C VAL A 53 -2.12 8.25 -7.48
N ILE A 54 -2.51 9.19 -8.35
CA ILE A 54 -2.49 10.62 -8.04
C ILE A 54 -3.53 10.96 -6.97
N TYR A 55 -4.75 10.48 -7.12
CA TYR A 55 -5.85 10.74 -6.19
C TYR A 55 -5.54 10.24 -4.77
N ALA A 56 -5.07 8.99 -4.66
CA ALA A 56 -4.73 8.43 -3.36
C ALA A 56 -3.53 9.12 -2.70
N ALA A 57 -2.52 9.52 -3.49
CA ALA A 57 -1.38 10.27 -2.97
C ALA A 57 -1.80 11.64 -2.40
N ILE A 58 -2.66 12.38 -3.11
CA ILE A 58 -3.16 13.68 -2.63
C ILE A 58 -3.97 13.50 -1.35
N ILE A 59 -4.83 12.48 -1.26
CA ILE A 59 -5.60 12.22 -0.05
C ILE A 59 -4.69 11.81 1.11
N ALA A 60 -3.65 11.01 0.85
CA ALA A 60 -2.69 10.61 1.87
C ALA A 60 -2.02 11.82 2.54
N LEU A 61 -1.67 12.85 1.76
CA LEU A 61 -1.07 14.09 2.27
C LEU A 61 -2.03 14.91 3.16
N ALA A 62 -3.33 14.78 2.95
CA ALA A 62 -4.34 15.52 3.71
C ALA A 62 -4.76 14.80 5.02
N GLN A 63 -4.27 13.59 5.27
CA GLN A 63 -4.65 12.82 6.46
C GLN A 63 -3.84 13.25 7.70
N THR A 64 -4.53 13.29 8.83
CA THR A 64 -3.93 13.56 10.16
C THR A 64 -3.69 12.27 10.95
N ASP A 65 -4.43 11.20 10.64
CA ASP A 65 -4.27 9.86 11.23
C ASP A 65 -3.22 9.05 10.47
N MET A 66 -2.16 8.66 11.13
CA MET A 66 -1.03 7.94 10.55
C MET A 66 -1.44 6.61 9.91
N LYS A 67 -2.46 5.94 10.46
CA LYS A 67 -3.01 4.71 9.89
C LYS A 67 -3.69 4.96 8.55
N GLN A 68 -4.39 6.09 8.42
CA GLN A 68 -5.02 6.49 7.15
C GLN A 68 -3.98 6.92 6.12
N VAL A 69 -2.91 7.62 6.53
CA VAL A 69 -1.78 7.95 5.64
C VAL A 69 -1.22 6.67 5.01
N ILE A 70 -0.92 5.66 5.82
CA ILE A 70 -0.38 4.37 5.33
C ILE A 70 -1.40 3.65 4.42
N ALA A 71 -2.68 3.68 4.76
CA ALA A 71 -3.73 3.04 3.97
C ALA A 71 -3.88 3.70 2.58
N TRP A 72 -3.92 5.02 2.51
CA TRP A 72 -4.02 5.75 1.25
C TRP A 72 -2.75 5.65 0.41
N SER A 73 -1.57 5.68 1.03
CA SER A 73 -0.29 5.40 0.37
C SER A 73 -0.30 3.99 -0.24
N SER A 74 -0.78 2.98 0.50
CA SER A 74 -0.94 1.62 0.01
C SER A 74 -1.84 1.54 -1.22
N TYR A 75 -2.94 2.30 -1.22
CA TYR A 75 -3.85 2.34 -2.38
C TYR A 75 -3.18 2.94 -3.62
N SER A 76 -2.36 3.99 -3.45
CA SER A 76 -1.56 4.57 -4.53
C SER A 76 -0.59 3.54 -5.13
N HIS A 77 0.14 2.79 -4.30
CA HIS A 77 1.04 1.73 -4.77
C HIS A 77 0.32 0.61 -5.52
N MET A 78 -0.90 0.25 -5.10
CA MET A 78 -1.71 -0.72 -5.84
C MET A 78 -2.15 -0.20 -7.21
N GLY A 79 -2.34 1.11 -7.35
CA GLY A 79 -2.54 1.76 -8.64
C GLY A 79 -1.36 1.55 -9.60
N ILE A 80 -0.11 1.68 -9.10
CA ILE A 80 1.10 1.40 -9.88
C ILE A 80 1.15 -0.07 -10.32
N VAL A 81 0.80 -1.00 -9.43
CA VAL A 81 0.70 -2.44 -9.77
C VAL A 81 -0.29 -2.67 -10.90
N ALA A 82 -1.47 -2.06 -10.84
CA ALA A 82 -2.46 -2.16 -11.90
C ALA A 82 -1.94 -1.62 -13.24
N VAL A 83 -1.29 -0.45 -13.25
CA VAL A 83 -0.64 0.10 -14.43
C VAL A 83 0.39 -0.88 -14.99
N GLY A 84 1.29 -1.42 -14.15
CA GLY A 84 2.31 -2.37 -14.58
C GLY A 84 1.74 -3.65 -15.18
N LEU A 85 0.67 -4.20 -14.62
CA LEU A 85 0.02 -5.39 -15.16
C LEU A 85 -0.60 -5.14 -16.56
N PHE A 86 -1.23 -3.98 -16.77
CA PHE A 86 -1.91 -3.64 -18.02
C PHE A 86 -1.01 -2.99 -19.08
N THR A 87 0.30 -2.80 -18.81
CA THR A 87 1.27 -2.56 -19.90
C THR A 87 1.44 -3.77 -20.82
N LEU A 88 1.05 -4.96 -20.37
CA LEU A 88 1.04 -6.23 -21.10
C LEU A 88 2.40 -6.59 -21.74
N ASN A 89 3.48 -6.09 -21.15
CA ASN A 89 4.85 -6.47 -21.50
C ASN A 89 5.53 -7.19 -20.32
N ALA A 90 6.56 -7.96 -20.59
CA ALA A 90 7.25 -8.75 -19.57
C ALA A 90 7.80 -7.89 -18.44
N GLU A 91 8.44 -6.78 -18.76
CA GLU A 91 9.04 -5.86 -17.79
C GLU A 91 8.01 -5.25 -16.84
N GLY A 92 6.84 -4.84 -17.37
CA GLY A 92 5.75 -4.27 -16.58
C GLY A 92 5.12 -5.30 -15.64
N ILE A 93 4.93 -6.53 -16.12
CA ILE A 93 4.38 -7.63 -15.32
C ILE A 93 5.36 -8.03 -14.21
N ASP A 94 6.64 -8.18 -14.54
CA ASP A 94 7.68 -8.53 -13.55
C ASP A 94 7.82 -7.42 -12.50
N GLY A 95 7.81 -6.15 -12.92
CA GLY A 95 7.81 -5.00 -12.02
C GLY A 95 6.59 -4.97 -11.10
N ALA A 96 5.39 -5.25 -11.64
CA ALA A 96 4.16 -5.32 -10.86
C ALA A 96 4.21 -6.46 -9.83
N LEU A 97 4.69 -7.65 -10.20
CA LEU A 97 4.85 -8.78 -9.28
C LEU A 97 5.85 -8.47 -8.17
N PHE A 98 7.00 -7.89 -8.53
CA PHE A 98 8.00 -7.47 -7.54
C PHE A 98 7.42 -6.43 -6.58
N GLN A 99 6.71 -5.43 -7.10
CA GLN A 99 6.06 -4.41 -6.29
C GLN A 99 5.00 -5.00 -5.34
N MET A 100 4.23 -5.99 -5.78
CA MET A 100 3.25 -6.66 -4.92
C MET A 100 3.92 -7.33 -3.71
N LEU A 101 5.04 -8.01 -3.91
CA LEU A 101 5.78 -8.69 -2.83
C LEU A 101 6.44 -7.67 -1.89
N ALA A 102 7.21 -6.74 -2.45
CA ALA A 102 7.92 -5.71 -1.69
C ALA A 102 6.95 -4.87 -0.85
N HIS A 103 5.90 -4.35 -1.48
CA HIS A 103 4.86 -3.57 -0.80
C HIS A 103 4.14 -4.38 0.30
N GLY A 104 3.90 -5.68 0.08
CA GLY A 104 3.28 -6.54 1.09
C GLY A 104 4.06 -6.57 2.39
N ILE A 105 5.38 -6.76 2.30
CA ILE A 105 6.30 -6.82 3.45
C ILE A 105 6.40 -5.46 4.13
N VAL A 106 6.60 -4.41 3.35
CA VAL A 106 6.77 -3.03 3.85
C VAL A 106 5.52 -2.56 4.58
N ILE A 107 4.35 -2.73 3.99
CA ILE A 107 3.07 -2.31 4.59
C ILE A 107 2.75 -3.09 5.86
N ALA A 108 3.00 -4.40 5.89
CA ALA A 108 2.83 -5.19 7.10
C ALA A 108 3.74 -4.66 8.22
N GLY A 109 5.03 -4.41 7.92
CA GLY A 109 5.98 -3.84 8.86
C GLY A 109 5.57 -2.46 9.39
N LEU A 110 5.07 -1.58 8.52
CA LEU A 110 4.56 -0.27 8.92
C LEU A 110 3.35 -0.36 9.84
N PHE A 111 2.35 -1.19 9.51
CA PHE A 111 1.18 -1.34 10.37
C PHE A 111 1.50 -1.98 11.72
N PHE A 112 2.43 -2.93 11.78
CA PHE A 112 2.89 -3.50 13.06
C PHE A 112 3.66 -2.46 13.89
N SER A 113 4.58 -1.74 13.28
CA SER A 113 5.36 -0.69 13.95
C SER A 113 4.44 0.41 14.49
N LEU A 114 3.49 0.87 13.66
CA LEU A 114 2.49 1.86 14.06
C LEU A 114 1.56 1.33 15.16
N GLY A 115 1.12 0.07 15.06
CA GLY A 115 0.28 -0.56 16.08
C GLY A 115 0.95 -0.57 17.44
N MET A 116 2.23 -0.95 17.50
CA MET A 116 3.03 -0.92 18.72
C MET A 116 3.23 0.50 19.26
N LEU A 117 3.45 1.46 18.37
CA LEU A 117 3.62 2.86 18.74
C LEU A 117 2.31 3.43 19.31
N ALA A 118 1.19 3.21 18.64
CA ALA A 118 -0.13 3.68 19.09
C ALA A 118 -0.56 3.07 20.42
N LEU A 119 -0.24 1.79 20.68
CA LEU A 119 -0.52 1.15 21.96
C LEU A 119 0.26 1.80 23.12
N ARG A 120 1.45 2.33 22.86
CA ARG A 120 2.30 2.95 23.89
C ARG A 120 2.02 4.42 24.10
N THR A 121 1.68 5.14 23.02
CA THR A 121 1.39 6.59 23.08
C THR A 121 -0.07 6.90 23.37
N GLY A 122 -0.99 5.95 23.16
CA GLY A 122 -2.43 6.11 23.31
C GLY A 122 -3.08 6.98 22.22
N THR A 123 -2.33 7.40 21.20
CA THR A 123 -2.83 8.22 20.08
C THR A 123 -2.42 7.65 18.73
N ARG A 124 -3.16 8.00 17.68
CA ARG A 124 -2.87 7.69 16.27
C ARG A 124 -2.60 8.94 15.44
N GLU A 125 -2.75 10.11 16.04
CA GLU A 125 -2.52 11.37 15.36
C GLU A 125 -1.04 11.65 15.16
N LEU A 126 -0.66 12.12 13.97
CA LEU A 126 0.72 12.48 13.63
C LEU A 126 1.34 13.44 14.66
N ALA A 127 0.56 14.42 15.14
CA ALA A 127 1.03 15.37 16.14
C ALA A 127 1.39 14.76 17.49
N GLY A 128 0.79 13.60 17.83
CA GLY A 128 1.05 12.89 19.09
C GLY A 128 2.33 12.04 19.09
N PHE A 129 3.00 11.88 17.95
CA PHE A 129 4.23 11.09 17.84
C PHE A 129 5.51 11.92 17.97
N GLY A 130 5.40 13.21 18.30
CA GLY A 130 6.55 14.08 18.57
C GLY A 130 7.44 13.51 19.67
N GLY A 131 8.75 13.34 19.37
CA GLY A 131 9.71 12.83 20.35
C GLY A 131 9.71 11.31 20.58
N ALA A 132 8.94 10.51 19.83
CA ALA A 132 8.90 9.05 19.94
C ALA A 132 10.28 8.39 19.77
N ALA A 133 11.17 9.00 18.99
CA ALA A 133 12.56 8.52 18.83
C ALA A 133 13.37 8.57 20.12
N ASN A 134 13.09 9.52 21.01
CA ASN A 134 13.79 9.65 22.28
C ASN A 134 13.33 8.61 23.29
N THR A 135 12.06 8.26 23.29
CA THR A 135 11.48 7.28 24.23
C THR A 135 11.59 5.84 23.75
N MET A 136 11.53 5.62 22.43
CA MET A 136 11.51 4.29 21.81
C MET A 136 12.40 4.23 20.55
N PRO A 137 13.75 4.37 20.69
CA PRO A 137 14.66 4.53 19.55
C PRO A 137 14.65 3.32 18.60
N LYS A 138 14.56 2.10 19.12
CA LYS A 138 14.54 0.88 18.30
C LYS A 138 13.27 0.76 17.45
N LEU A 139 12.12 1.12 18.00
CA LEU A 139 10.85 1.09 17.28
C LEU A 139 10.78 2.22 16.24
N ALA A 140 11.28 3.39 16.60
CA ALA A 140 11.36 4.53 15.68
C ALA A 140 12.28 4.23 14.48
N LEU A 141 13.43 3.60 14.74
CA LEU A 141 14.36 3.14 13.69
C LEU A 141 13.69 2.13 12.75
N LEU A 142 12.99 1.15 13.29
CA LEU A 142 12.28 0.14 12.51
C LEU A 142 11.19 0.77 11.64
N ALA A 143 10.36 1.63 12.23
CA ALA A 143 9.32 2.36 11.50
C ALA A 143 9.92 3.23 10.39
N MET A 144 11.04 3.91 10.65
CA MET A 144 11.74 4.72 9.66
C MET A 144 12.30 3.86 8.51
N LEU A 145 12.88 2.69 8.81
CA LEU A 145 13.38 1.78 7.77
C LEU A 145 12.25 1.30 6.84
N PHE A 146 11.10 0.91 7.40
CA PHE A 146 9.95 0.51 6.59
C PHE A 146 9.33 1.70 5.83
N ALA A 147 9.33 2.90 6.41
CA ALA A 147 8.87 4.10 5.72
C ALA A 147 9.77 4.44 4.53
N MET A 148 11.08 4.40 4.71
CA MET A 148 12.05 4.63 3.63
C MET A 148 11.95 3.55 2.55
N ALA A 149 11.80 2.28 2.94
CA ALA A 149 11.57 1.19 1.99
C ALA A 149 10.24 1.32 1.23
N GLY A 150 9.25 2.02 1.80
CA GLY A 150 7.97 2.29 1.15
C GLY A 150 8.00 3.41 0.12
N ILE A 151 9.02 4.28 0.18
CA ILE A 151 9.20 5.36 -0.80
C ILE A 151 9.83 4.83 -2.09
N GLY A 152 10.61 3.76 -2.03
CA GLY A 152 11.27 3.08 -3.15
C GLY A 152 12.78 3.09 -3.01
#